data_d8ff250b9a953904ca63f75831f63fbf
#
_entry.id   d8ff250b9a953904ca63f75831f63fbf
#
_cell.length_a   1.000
_cell.length_b   1.000
_cell.length_c   1.000
_cell.angle_alpha   90.00
_cell.angle_beta   90.00
_cell.angle_gamma   90.00
#
_symmetry.space_group_name_H-M   'P 1'
#
loop_
_entity.id
_entity.type
_entity.pdbx_description
1 polymer ?
#
loop_
_entity_poly.entity_id
_entity_poly.type
_entity_poly.pdbx_seq_one_letter_code
_entity_poly.pdbx_strand_id
1 'polypeptide(L)'
;MTESEQAYDADVAVVGYGPTGVAAALTLAHQGVSVVVFERDRDIYPRARAVTINDWTMRIFQSLGIDERVTRVIEPQRALRWVTYDGTELMRVEHPPSTLGVKPRFYNIYQPVMEQELRDCAGEYGDLLRVEYGADVVELEQDDDGVSVTAVDEGTGERTQARVRYVIGADGGSSRTRGMIDCDLAGDTLDVQWIVIDCKVKRWWPDRDFLTFWSDRERPVVDIALSAGNHRWEIPLKPGETEDDFASPAQVWPLLAAMGVTEDDVEIHQWAFYRHHTRMADTWRDGRVFLAGDAAHLMPPWAGAGMQTGIRDAQNLGWKLARVLRGELDEAWLDTYEAERRPNAAFYTGLAVQLGRVIKQEASPEEIEAMNTVPEGLVTPFEPPLIAPPVLDGGWVRGPIGDASVVGRMVPQPTVGDTTGRMARLDDLLGDGFVLLGADVDPVTLLTEDEKAAWDALGARYVAVRPKASYTQGADDLVDLDEVLLPWLARYGARAVAVRPDRFVAAADIAGLAVPA
;
A
#
# COMPACT_ATOMS: atom_id res chain seq x y z
N MET A 1 31.73 35.49 8.04
CA MET A 1 30.45 35.38 8.76
C MET A 1 30.05 33.94 8.52
N THR A 2 30.15 33.08 9.53
CA THR A 2 29.71 31.70 9.47
C THR A 2 28.20 31.73 9.29
N GLU A 3 27.71 31.13 8.17
CA GLU A 3 26.29 30.80 8.02
C GLU A 3 25.88 30.03 9.28
N SER A 4 24.89 30.55 9.98
CA SER A 4 24.27 29.82 11.08
C SER A 4 23.63 28.58 10.44
N GLU A 5 24.11 27.38 10.75
CA GLU A 5 23.35 26.14 10.48
C GLU A 5 21.94 26.38 11.02
N GLN A 6 20.99 26.52 10.11
CA GLN A 6 19.60 26.68 10.48
C GLN A 6 19.15 25.36 11.11
N ALA A 7 18.94 25.36 12.42
CA ALA A 7 18.56 24.15 13.14
C ALA A 7 17.16 23.72 12.68
N TYR A 8 17.02 22.49 12.21
CA TYR A 8 15.74 21.86 11.92
C TYR A 8 15.20 21.19 13.18
N ASP A 9 13.88 21.26 13.36
CA ASP A 9 13.18 20.56 14.45
C ASP A 9 13.04 19.06 14.17
N ALA A 10 13.00 18.70 12.87
CA ALA A 10 13.07 17.35 12.33
C ALA A 10 13.49 17.40 10.85
N ASP A 11 13.91 16.28 10.28
CA ASP A 11 14.18 16.18 8.85
C ASP A 11 12.90 16.28 8.01
N VAL A 12 11.84 15.58 8.45
CA VAL A 12 10.56 15.50 7.72
C VAL A 12 9.38 15.76 8.66
N ALA A 13 8.44 16.61 8.20
CA ALA A 13 7.13 16.68 8.80
C ALA A 13 6.13 15.82 8.02
N VAL A 14 5.28 15.09 8.74
CA VAL A 14 4.13 14.36 8.18
C VAL A 14 2.86 15.05 8.67
N VAL A 15 1.99 15.47 7.75
CA VAL A 15 0.71 16.10 8.06
C VAL A 15 -0.39 15.08 7.91
N GLY A 16 -1.05 14.73 9.03
CA GLY A 16 -2.02 13.65 9.14
C GLY A 16 -1.39 12.34 9.62
N TYR A 17 -2.05 11.66 10.57
CA TYR A 17 -1.57 10.42 11.19
C TYR A 17 -2.54 9.25 11.00
N GLY A 18 -3.31 9.27 9.90
CA GLY A 18 -4.03 8.10 9.41
C GLY A 18 -3.08 7.05 8.81
N PRO A 19 -3.59 5.92 8.26
CA PRO A 19 -2.76 4.80 7.81
C PRO A 19 -1.60 5.16 6.88
N THR A 20 -1.80 6.12 5.96
CA THR A 20 -0.72 6.61 5.07
C THR A 20 0.34 7.39 5.85
N GLY A 21 -0.09 8.30 6.73
CA GLY A 21 0.84 9.12 7.52
C GLY A 21 1.65 8.29 8.51
N VAL A 22 1.01 7.34 9.20
CA VAL A 22 1.72 6.39 10.08
C VAL A 22 2.74 5.56 9.30
N ALA A 23 2.35 5.04 8.11
CA ALA A 23 3.28 4.28 7.27
C ALA A 23 4.47 5.12 6.78
N ALA A 24 4.24 6.41 6.43
CA ALA A 24 5.30 7.34 6.06
C ALA A 24 6.25 7.60 7.23
N ALA A 25 5.70 7.90 8.41
CA ALA A 25 6.48 8.14 9.61
C ALA A 25 7.31 6.91 10.03
N LEU A 26 6.70 5.71 10.01
CA LEU A 26 7.39 4.45 10.28
C LEU A 26 8.51 4.19 9.27
N THR A 27 8.25 4.36 7.96
CA THR A 27 9.25 4.12 6.91
C THR A 27 10.45 5.04 7.07
N LEU A 28 10.23 6.32 7.34
CA LEU A 28 11.28 7.31 7.56
C LEU A 28 12.08 7.02 8.84
N ALA A 29 11.39 6.80 9.96
CA ALA A 29 12.04 6.51 11.25
C ALA A 29 12.83 5.19 11.19
N HIS A 30 12.31 4.15 10.51
CA HIS A 30 13.03 2.89 10.27
C HIS A 30 14.35 3.11 9.51
N GLN A 31 14.40 4.11 8.63
CA GLN A 31 15.59 4.53 7.91
C GLN A 31 16.48 5.52 8.68
N GLY A 32 16.16 5.82 9.95
CA GLY A 32 16.93 6.72 10.80
C GLY A 32 16.70 8.21 10.54
N VAL A 33 15.62 8.58 9.84
CA VAL A 33 15.23 9.97 9.56
C VAL A 33 14.38 10.49 10.72
N SER A 34 14.68 11.70 11.21
CA SER A 34 13.89 12.33 12.26
C SER A 34 12.57 12.86 11.71
N VAL A 35 11.47 12.54 12.40
CA VAL A 35 10.10 12.84 11.94
C VAL A 35 9.32 13.56 13.02
N VAL A 36 8.63 14.64 12.63
CA VAL A 36 7.54 15.22 13.40
C VAL A 36 6.23 15.02 12.67
N VAL A 37 5.23 14.47 13.35
CA VAL A 37 3.89 14.26 12.79
C VAL A 37 2.92 15.28 13.41
N PHE A 38 2.11 15.92 12.59
CA PHE A 38 1.02 16.78 13.04
C PHE A 38 -0.31 16.09 12.75
N GLU A 39 -1.07 15.80 13.79
CA GLU A 39 -2.38 15.20 13.70
C GLU A 39 -3.42 16.08 14.39
N ARG A 40 -4.43 16.51 13.64
CA ARG A 40 -5.47 17.41 14.19
C ARG A 40 -6.38 16.70 15.20
N ASP A 41 -6.67 15.40 14.98
CA ASP A 41 -7.50 14.62 15.87
C ASP A 41 -6.67 14.08 17.05
N ARG A 42 -7.23 14.06 18.26
CA ARG A 42 -6.54 13.51 19.43
C ARG A 42 -6.63 11.99 19.50
N ASP A 43 -7.64 11.42 18.88
CA ASP A 43 -7.95 10.00 18.88
C ASP A 43 -7.99 9.44 17.45
N ILE A 44 -7.88 8.12 17.34
CA ILE A 44 -8.08 7.43 16.07
C ILE A 44 -9.54 7.58 15.62
N TYR A 45 -9.74 7.89 14.34
CA TYR A 45 -11.07 7.97 13.76
C TYR A 45 -11.81 6.63 13.95
N PRO A 46 -12.96 6.62 14.66
CA PRO A 46 -13.57 5.37 15.14
C PRO A 46 -14.25 4.54 14.05
N ARG A 47 -14.44 5.09 12.84
CA ARG A 47 -15.12 4.39 11.74
C ARG A 47 -14.09 3.80 10.80
N ALA A 48 -14.15 2.49 10.58
CA ALA A 48 -13.33 1.84 9.58
C ALA A 48 -13.72 2.34 8.18
N ARG A 49 -12.73 2.78 7.39
CA ARG A 49 -12.89 3.07 5.96
C ARG A 49 -12.37 1.91 5.12
N ALA A 50 -11.16 1.47 5.38
CA ALA A 50 -10.58 0.29 4.76
C ALA A 50 -11.00 -0.99 5.50
N VAL A 51 -11.15 -2.07 4.74
CA VAL A 51 -11.65 -3.37 5.23
C VAL A 51 -10.72 -4.53 4.93
N THR A 52 -9.73 -4.35 4.06
CA THR A 52 -8.81 -5.41 3.64
C THR A 52 -7.40 -4.88 3.36
N ILE A 53 -6.41 -5.76 3.54
CA ILE A 53 -5.05 -5.59 3.06
C ILE A 53 -4.58 -6.86 2.36
N ASN A 54 -3.57 -6.72 1.50
CA ASN A 54 -3.01 -7.84 0.76
C ASN A 54 -1.54 -8.12 1.13
N ASP A 55 -1.00 -9.14 0.50
CA ASP A 55 0.37 -9.62 0.65
C ASP A 55 1.44 -8.54 0.39
N TRP A 56 1.23 -7.62 -0.56
CA TRP A 56 2.17 -6.53 -0.79
C TRP A 56 2.23 -5.55 0.40
N THR A 57 1.07 -5.16 0.94
CA THR A 57 1.02 -4.32 2.14
C THR A 57 1.67 -5.02 3.34
N MET A 58 1.43 -6.32 3.51
CA MET A 58 2.09 -7.11 4.56
C MET A 58 3.61 -7.22 4.35
N ARG A 59 4.07 -7.30 3.09
CA ARG A 59 5.51 -7.26 2.78
C ARG A 59 6.14 -5.90 3.12
N ILE A 60 5.39 -4.80 2.98
CA ILE A 60 5.84 -3.48 3.47
C ILE A 60 5.98 -3.52 5.01
N PHE A 61 4.98 -4.04 5.71
CA PHE A 61 5.07 -4.16 7.17
C PHE A 61 6.20 -5.10 7.63
N GLN A 62 6.48 -6.15 6.84
CA GLN A 62 7.67 -7.00 7.05
C GLN A 62 8.97 -6.20 6.94
N SER A 63 9.12 -5.36 5.92
CA SER A 63 10.33 -4.53 5.75
C SER A 63 10.53 -3.54 6.90
N LEU A 64 9.48 -3.23 7.65
CA LEU A 64 9.52 -2.41 8.86
C LEU A 64 9.67 -3.24 10.15
N GLY A 65 9.70 -4.57 10.06
CA GLY A 65 9.80 -5.48 11.20
C GLY A 65 8.54 -5.57 12.06
N ILE A 66 7.37 -5.17 11.53
CA ILE A 66 6.11 -5.09 12.30
C ILE A 66 5.02 -6.06 11.82
N ASP A 67 5.27 -6.86 10.79
CA ASP A 67 4.27 -7.76 10.19
C ASP A 67 3.72 -8.80 11.18
N GLU A 68 4.52 -9.32 12.08
CA GLU A 68 4.05 -10.24 13.14
C GLU A 68 3.08 -9.56 14.11
N ARG A 69 3.33 -8.30 14.44
CA ARG A 69 2.44 -7.53 15.31
C ARG A 69 1.11 -7.25 14.63
N VAL A 70 1.16 -6.75 13.40
CA VAL A 70 -0.05 -6.49 12.60
C VAL A 70 -0.86 -7.78 12.40
N THR A 71 -0.21 -8.92 12.15
CA THR A 71 -0.88 -10.22 11.97
C THR A 71 -1.75 -10.62 13.18
N ARG A 72 -1.44 -10.17 14.39
CA ARG A 72 -2.24 -10.49 15.60
C ARG A 72 -3.59 -9.81 15.65
N VAL A 73 -3.75 -8.72 14.91
CA VAL A 73 -4.96 -7.87 14.94
C VAL A 73 -5.79 -7.91 13.66
N ILE A 74 -5.40 -8.76 12.70
CA ILE A 74 -6.07 -8.96 11.41
C ILE A 74 -6.53 -10.41 11.27
N GLU A 75 -7.45 -10.70 10.35
CA GLU A 75 -7.99 -12.04 10.11
C GLU A 75 -7.78 -12.47 8.66
N PRO A 76 -7.44 -13.75 8.38
CA PRO A 76 -7.35 -14.26 7.01
C PRO A 76 -8.66 -14.08 6.25
N GLN A 77 -8.56 -13.68 4.98
CA GLN A 77 -9.67 -13.72 4.03
C GLN A 77 -9.45 -14.92 3.11
N ARG A 78 -10.38 -15.90 3.10
CA ARG A 78 -10.18 -17.15 2.34
C ARG A 78 -10.53 -17.03 0.87
N ALA A 79 -11.64 -16.36 0.55
CA ALA A 79 -12.15 -16.33 -0.81
C ALA A 79 -13.02 -15.09 -1.08
N LEU A 80 -13.25 -14.85 -2.36
CA LEU A 80 -14.33 -14.01 -2.87
C LEU A 80 -15.45 -14.92 -3.34
N ARG A 81 -16.72 -14.55 -3.09
CA ARG A 81 -17.86 -15.26 -3.67
C ARG A 81 -18.98 -14.31 -4.10
N TRP A 82 -19.74 -14.76 -5.06
CA TRP A 82 -20.94 -14.07 -5.55
C TRP A 82 -22.14 -14.98 -5.32
N VAL A 83 -23.16 -14.44 -4.67
CA VAL A 83 -24.38 -15.16 -4.34
C VAL A 83 -25.61 -14.32 -4.72
N THR A 84 -26.73 -14.97 -4.94
CA THR A 84 -28.04 -14.32 -5.07
C THR A 84 -28.75 -14.28 -3.73
N TYR A 85 -29.81 -13.48 -3.59
CA TYR A 85 -30.57 -13.36 -2.33
C TYR A 85 -31.35 -14.63 -1.95
N ASP A 86 -31.54 -15.57 -2.88
CA ASP A 86 -32.07 -16.91 -2.59
C ASP A 86 -31.02 -17.93 -2.11
N GLY A 87 -29.76 -17.48 -1.99
CA GLY A 87 -28.66 -18.28 -1.52
C GLY A 87 -27.92 -19.11 -2.60
N THR A 88 -28.26 -18.93 -3.88
CA THR A 88 -27.54 -19.57 -4.98
C THR A 88 -26.14 -18.98 -5.13
N GLU A 89 -25.10 -19.79 -5.01
CA GLU A 89 -23.73 -19.39 -5.27
C GLU A 89 -23.50 -19.34 -6.80
N LEU A 90 -23.22 -18.15 -7.32
CA LEU A 90 -22.96 -17.92 -8.75
C LEU A 90 -21.50 -18.18 -9.10
N MET A 91 -20.59 -17.80 -8.21
CA MET A 91 -19.15 -17.93 -8.40
C MET A 91 -18.42 -17.91 -7.07
N ARG A 92 -17.30 -18.62 -6.99
CA ARG A 92 -16.33 -18.54 -5.91
C ARG A 92 -14.92 -18.49 -6.47
N VAL A 93 -14.09 -17.61 -5.93
CA VAL A 93 -12.68 -17.49 -6.28
C VAL A 93 -11.87 -17.58 -4.99
N GLU A 94 -11.18 -18.70 -4.81
CA GLU A 94 -10.21 -18.83 -3.73
C GLU A 94 -8.92 -18.07 -4.07
N HIS A 95 -8.30 -17.48 -3.07
CA HIS A 95 -7.07 -16.73 -3.28
C HIS A 95 -5.92 -17.66 -3.62
N PRO A 96 -5.23 -17.47 -4.77
CA PRO A 96 -4.05 -18.25 -5.09
C PRO A 96 -2.93 -17.96 -4.08
N PRO A 97 -1.95 -18.88 -3.91
CA PRO A 97 -0.79 -18.64 -3.10
C PRO A 97 -0.06 -17.35 -3.48
N SER A 98 0.41 -16.61 -2.49
CA SER A 98 1.21 -15.41 -2.72
C SER A 98 2.63 -15.76 -3.18
N THR A 99 3.13 -15.05 -4.19
CA THR A 99 4.54 -15.08 -4.59
C THR A 99 5.39 -14.10 -3.77
N LEU A 100 4.74 -13.24 -2.95
CA LEU A 100 5.41 -12.25 -2.11
C LEU A 100 5.76 -12.79 -0.70
N GLY A 101 5.69 -14.10 -0.49
CA GLY A 101 6.13 -14.75 0.75
C GLY A 101 5.18 -14.57 1.94
N VAL A 102 4.01 -13.99 1.73
CA VAL A 102 2.99 -13.74 2.76
C VAL A 102 1.83 -14.71 2.58
N LYS A 103 1.36 -15.32 3.67
CA LYS A 103 0.26 -16.30 3.66
C LYS A 103 -0.67 -16.03 4.84
N PRO A 104 -1.97 -15.86 4.56
CA PRO A 104 -2.67 -15.82 3.26
C PRO A 104 -2.35 -14.56 2.45
N ARG A 105 -2.87 -14.50 1.20
CA ARG A 105 -2.67 -13.35 0.30
C ARG A 105 -3.48 -12.13 0.71
N PHE A 106 -4.68 -12.31 1.27
CA PHE A 106 -5.57 -11.25 1.72
C PHE A 106 -5.96 -11.43 3.17
N TYR A 107 -6.16 -10.31 3.84
CA TYR A 107 -6.62 -10.25 5.22
C TYR A 107 -7.78 -9.27 5.34
N ASN A 108 -8.73 -9.61 6.19
CA ASN A 108 -9.76 -8.71 6.68
C ASN A 108 -9.21 -7.91 7.87
N ILE A 109 -9.46 -6.62 7.88
CA ILE A 109 -9.01 -5.73 8.94
C ILE A 109 -10.19 -5.00 9.58
N TYR A 110 -10.03 -4.60 10.84
CA TYR A 110 -10.78 -3.49 11.42
C TYR A 110 -9.81 -2.33 11.58
N GLN A 111 -9.91 -1.34 10.68
CA GLN A 111 -8.92 -0.27 10.51
C GLN A 111 -8.52 0.41 11.82
N PRO A 112 -9.44 0.80 12.76
CA PRO A 112 -9.03 1.47 13.99
C PRO A 112 -8.07 0.64 14.85
N VAL A 113 -8.26 -0.69 14.91
CA VAL A 113 -7.40 -1.59 15.70
C VAL A 113 -6.05 -1.78 15.01
N MET A 114 -6.02 -1.94 13.70
CA MET A 114 -4.77 -2.03 12.95
C MET A 114 -3.98 -0.70 13.03
N GLU A 115 -4.66 0.43 12.91
CA GLU A 115 -4.03 1.75 13.00
C GLU A 115 -3.44 2.00 14.39
N GLN A 116 -4.14 1.56 15.46
CA GLN A 116 -3.58 1.62 16.82
C GLN A 116 -2.28 0.81 16.92
N GLU A 117 -2.25 -0.41 16.38
CA GLU A 117 -1.03 -1.23 16.39
C GLU A 117 0.12 -0.57 15.62
N LEU A 118 -0.17 0.06 14.47
CA LEU A 118 0.84 0.82 13.72
C LEU A 118 1.36 2.03 14.53
N ARG A 119 0.49 2.77 15.22
CA ARG A 119 0.86 3.89 16.09
C ARG A 119 1.66 3.42 17.29
N ASP A 120 1.32 2.27 17.87
CA ASP A 120 2.07 1.67 18.97
C ASP A 120 3.50 1.28 18.53
N CYS A 121 3.65 0.72 17.32
CA CYS A 121 4.96 0.47 16.71
C CYS A 121 5.74 1.78 16.49
N ALA A 122 5.07 2.84 16.02
CA ALA A 122 5.70 4.14 15.81
C ALA A 122 6.20 4.77 17.12
N GLY A 123 5.48 4.57 18.22
CA GLY A 123 5.89 5.03 19.56
C GLY A 123 7.20 4.43 20.05
N GLU A 124 7.64 3.29 19.52
CA GLU A 124 8.90 2.65 19.91
C GLU A 124 10.14 3.39 19.38
N TYR A 125 9.98 4.29 18.40
CA TYR A 125 11.08 5.10 17.87
C TYR A 125 11.49 6.28 18.76
N GLY A 126 10.74 6.56 19.85
CA GLY A 126 11.07 7.58 20.84
C GLY A 126 11.27 8.97 20.22
N ASP A 127 12.39 9.60 20.51
CA ASP A 127 12.69 10.97 20.07
C ASP A 127 12.86 11.10 18.53
N LEU A 128 13.08 9.99 17.83
CA LEU A 128 13.23 10.00 16.38
C LEU A 128 11.89 10.24 15.66
N LEU A 129 10.76 9.85 16.28
CA LEU A 129 9.43 10.03 15.75
C LEU A 129 8.51 10.66 16.80
N ARG A 130 8.30 11.98 16.70
CA ARG A 130 7.44 12.75 17.58
C ARG A 130 6.09 13.02 16.95
N VAL A 131 5.01 12.90 17.72
CA VAL A 131 3.63 13.15 17.26
C VAL A 131 3.00 14.27 18.06
N GLU A 132 2.55 15.31 17.38
CA GLU A 132 1.81 16.45 17.92
C GLU A 132 0.32 16.24 17.65
N TYR A 133 -0.40 15.73 18.66
CA TYR A 133 -1.85 15.51 18.59
C TYR A 133 -2.64 16.78 18.88
N GLY A 134 -3.78 16.95 18.22
CA GLY A 134 -4.61 18.15 18.29
C GLY A 134 -4.06 19.31 17.45
N ALA A 135 -3.03 19.07 16.66
CA ALA A 135 -2.31 20.05 15.89
C ALA A 135 -2.76 20.08 14.43
N ASP A 136 -3.60 21.04 14.08
CA ASP A 136 -4.09 21.26 12.71
C ASP A 136 -3.11 22.18 11.95
N VAL A 137 -2.49 21.66 10.90
CA VAL A 137 -1.56 22.46 10.06
C VAL A 137 -2.36 23.45 9.23
N VAL A 138 -2.04 24.73 9.38
CA VAL A 138 -2.77 25.84 8.77
C VAL A 138 -1.95 26.62 7.76
N GLU A 139 -0.61 26.48 7.76
CA GLU A 139 0.27 27.23 6.88
C GLU A 139 1.58 26.46 6.61
N LEU A 140 2.03 26.49 5.38
CA LEU A 140 3.33 26.00 4.93
C LEU A 140 4.05 27.11 4.18
N GLU A 141 5.26 27.43 4.58
CA GLU A 141 6.14 28.37 3.89
C GLU A 141 7.45 27.67 3.55
N GLN A 142 7.78 27.56 2.26
CA GLN A 142 9.01 26.90 1.82
C GLN A 142 10.00 27.86 1.20
N ASP A 143 11.28 27.56 1.34
CA ASP A 143 12.42 28.22 0.69
C ASP A 143 13.41 27.16 0.16
N ASP A 144 14.58 27.58 -0.30
CA ASP A 144 15.60 26.70 -0.87
C ASP A 144 16.13 25.67 0.13
N ASP A 145 16.05 25.92 1.44
CA ASP A 145 16.63 25.09 2.48
C ASP A 145 15.59 24.18 3.16
N GLY A 146 14.31 24.57 3.23
CA GLY A 146 13.31 23.78 3.95
C GLY A 146 11.90 24.34 3.94
N VAL A 147 11.08 23.87 4.86
CA VAL A 147 9.67 24.26 5.02
C VAL A 147 9.41 24.63 6.47
N SER A 148 8.80 25.79 6.70
CA SER A 148 8.22 26.18 7.98
C SER A 148 6.77 25.71 8.03
N VAL A 149 6.46 24.84 8.99
CA VAL A 149 5.13 24.28 9.23
C VAL A 149 4.52 24.99 10.42
N THR A 150 3.37 25.66 10.24
CA THR A 150 2.62 26.26 11.33
C THR A 150 1.36 25.44 11.61
N ALA A 151 1.22 24.96 12.84
CA ALA A 151 0.06 24.24 13.32
C ALA A 151 -0.66 24.99 14.45
N VAL A 152 -1.96 24.76 14.59
CA VAL A 152 -2.81 25.35 15.63
C VAL A 152 -3.45 24.23 16.41
N ASP A 153 -3.33 24.24 17.74
CA ASP A 153 -4.13 23.36 18.60
C ASP A 153 -5.58 23.85 18.61
N GLU A 154 -6.50 23.03 18.10
CA GLU A 154 -7.91 23.41 17.98
C GLU A 154 -8.59 23.62 19.34
N GLY A 155 -8.10 23.01 20.42
CA GLY A 155 -8.67 23.14 21.76
C GLY A 155 -8.23 24.42 22.47
N THR A 156 -6.98 24.83 22.30
CA THR A 156 -6.38 25.99 22.99
C THR A 156 -6.20 27.21 22.12
N GLY A 157 -6.14 27.04 20.80
CA GLY A 157 -5.78 28.10 19.83
C GLY A 157 -4.29 28.43 19.84
N GLU A 158 -3.46 27.67 20.55
CA GLU A 158 -2.03 27.85 20.57
C GLU A 158 -1.40 27.53 19.21
N ARG A 159 -0.50 28.39 18.75
CA ARG A 159 0.25 28.17 17.51
C ARG A 159 1.62 27.60 17.83
N THR A 160 1.96 26.53 17.14
CA THR A 160 3.31 25.94 17.13
C THR A 160 3.89 26.05 15.74
N GLN A 161 5.21 26.21 15.66
CA GLN A 161 5.94 26.25 14.40
C GLN A 161 7.09 25.26 14.45
N ALA A 162 7.33 24.54 13.35
CA ALA A 162 8.46 23.67 13.18
C ALA A 162 9.14 23.92 11.84
N ARG A 163 10.47 23.89 11.82
CA ARG A 163 11.29 23.98 10.61
C ARG A 163 11.78 22.60 10.23
N VAL A 164 11.47 22.17 9.00
CA VAL A 164 11.83 20.84 8.48
C VAL A 164 12.42 20.93 7.07
N ARG A 165 13.08 19.89 6.60
CA ARG A 165 13.63 19.85 5.24
C ARG A 165 12.57 19.51 4.21
N TYR A 166 11.62 18.60 4.53
CA TYR A 166 10.54 18.17 3.65
C TYR A 166 9.24 17.98 4.42
N VAL A 167 8.12 18.04 3.69
CA VAL A 167 6.77 17.79 4.21
C VAL A 167 6.09 16.71 3.38
N ILE A 168 5.41 15.77 4.05
CA ILE A 168 4.50 14.79 3.42
C ILE A 168 3.08 15.09 3.89
N GLY A 169 2.23 15.57 2.99
CA GLY A 169 0.80 15.72 3.20
C GLY A 169 0.08 14.39 3.03
N ALA A 170 -0.36 13.81 4.15
CA ALA A 170 -1.14 12.58 4.25
C ALA A 170 -2.47 12.83 4.99
N ASP A 171 -3.02 14.04 4.86
CA ASP A 171 -4.15 14.61 5.59
C ASP A 171 -5.52 14.31 4.94
N GLY A 172 -5.56 13.29 4.09
CA GLY A 172 -6.80 12.69 3.60
C GLY A 172 -7.47 13.44 2.44
N GLY A 173 -8.67 13.00 2.07
CA GLY A 173 -9.37 13.49 0.87
C GLY A 173 -9.70 14.99 0.88
N SER A 174 -9.88 15.57 2.06
CA SER A 174 -10.07 17.01 2.25
C SER A 174 -8.77 17.74 2.59
N SER A 175 -7.66 17.27 2.08
CA SER A 175 -6.32 17.75 2.37
C SER A 175 -6.20 19.28 2.27
N ARG A 176 -5.76 19.91 3.37
CA ARG A 176 -5.35 21.31 3.39
C ARG A 176 -3.96 21.48 2.81
N THR A 177 -3.07 20.51 3.03
CA THR A 177 -1.71 20.52 2.46
C THR A 177 -1.78 20.65 0.94
N ARG A 178 -2.68 19.91 0.27
CA ARG A 178 -2.92 20.05 -1.17
C ARG A 178 -3.33 21.47 -1.55
N GLY A 179 -4.23 22.09 -0.78
CA GLY A 179 -4.64 23.47 -1.00
C GLY A 179 -3.52 24.49 -0.78
N MET A 180 -2.59 24.22 0.14
CA MET A 180 -1.45 25.12 0.43
C MET A 180 -0.38 25.12 -0.66
N ILE A 181 -0.36 24.10 -1.52
CA ILE A 181 0.51 24.01 -2.71
C ILE A 181 -0.25 24.32 -4.01
N ASP A 182 -1.41 25.00 -3.90
CA ASP A 182 -2.26 25.40 -5.04
C ASP A 182 -2.57 24.24 -6.01
N CYS A 183 -2.72 23.02 -5.48
CA CYS A 183 -2.98 21.82 -6.27
C CYS A 183 -4.46 21.44 -6.24
N ASP A 184 -5.05 21.24 -7.42
CA ASP A 184 -6.42 20.80 -7.59
C ASP A 184 -6.56 19.26 -7.56
N LEU A 185 -7.76 18.79 -7.25
CA LEU A 185 -8.13 17.38 -7.26
C LEU A 185 -9.14 17.11 -8.39
N ALA A 186 -8.62 16.77 -9.56
CA ALA A 186 -9.42 16.54 -10.77
C ALA A 186 -10.08 15.15 -10.78
N GLY A 187 -11.27 15.04 -11.38
CA GLY A 187 -12.00 13.79 -11.55
C GLY A 187 -13.46 13.87 -11.10
N ASP A 188 -14.10 12.71 -10.96
CA ASP A 188 -15.56 12.59 -10.80
C ASP A 188 -15.96 12.15 -9.38
N THR A 189 -17.22 12.47 -9.05
CA THR A 189 -17.94 11.89 -7.91
C THR A 189 -19.04 10.99 -8.47
N LEU A 190 -19.11 9.75 -7.98
CA LEU A 190 -20.17 8.83 -8.38
C LEU A 190 -21.51 9.23 -7.75
N ASP A 191 -22.58 9.25 -8.54
CA ASP A 191 -23.89 9.72 -8.11
C ASP A 191 -24.54 8.86 -7.03
N VAL A 192 -24.24 7.55 -7.02
CA VAL A 192 -24.83 6.59 -6.10
C VAL A 192 -24.24 6.74 -4.71
N GLN A 193 -25.11 6.99 -3.74
CA GLN A 193 -24.76 6.98 -2.31
C GLN A 193 -24.91 5.57 -1.73
N TRP A 194 -24.01 5.20 -0.83
CA TRP A 194 -23.97 3.91 -0.17
C TRP A 194 -24.16 4.08 1.32
N ILE A 195 -24.99 3.23 1.94
CA ILE A 195 -25.01 3.02 3.39
C ILE A 195 -24.02 1.93 3.74
N VAL A 196 -23.15 2.21 4.70
CA VAL A 196 -22.17 1.28 5.26
C VAL A 196 -22.59 0.97 6.68
N ILE A 197 -22.88 -0.30 6.96
CA ILE A 197 -23.41 -0.77 8.24
C ILE A 197 -22.34 -1.61 8.92
N ASP A 198 -21.82 -1.15 10.07
CA ASP A 198 -20.85 -1.88 10.90
C ASP A 198 -21.56 -2.54 12.07
N CYS A 199 -21.29 -3.82 12.26
CA CYS A 199 -21.88 -4.64 13.31
C CYS A 199 -20.84 -5.32 14.18
N LYS A 200 -21.19 -5.60 15.44
CA LYS A 200 -20.50 -6.56 16.31
C LYS A 200 -21.11 -7.95 16.12
N VAL A 201 -20.26 -8.95 15.91
CA VAL A 201 -20.68 -10.34 15.77
C VAL A 201 -21.02 -10.93 17.13
N LYS A 202 -22.23 -11.47 17.28
CA LYS A 202 -22.70 -12.17 18.48
C LYS A 202 -22.57 -13.69 18.30
N ARG A 203 -22.82 -14.18 17.11
CA ARG A 203 -22.75 -15.59 16.76
C ARG A 203 -21.97 -15.79 15.46
N TRP A 204 -20.99 -16.68 15.48
CA TRP A 204 -20.24 -17.03 14.29
C TRP A 204 -21.10 -17.86 13.32
N TRP A 205 -20.91 -17.61 12.00
CA TRP A 205 -21.52 -18.44 10.95
C TRP A 205 -20.43 -18.92 9.96
N PRO A 206 -20.68 -20.08 9.28
CA PRO A 206 -19.77 -20.61 8.26
C PRO A 206 -19.52 -19.59 7.16
N ASP A 207 -18.29 -19.59 6.61
CA ASP A 207 -17.86 -18.73 5.49
C ASP A 207 -17.94 -17.21 5.77
N ARG A 208 -18.02 -16.81 7.06
CA ARG A 208 -17.96 -15.40 7.45
C ARG A 208 -16.71 -14.72 6.93
N ASP A 209 -15.59 -15.43 6.83
CA ASP A 209 -14.29 -14.96 6.38
C ASP A 209 -14.16 -14.82 4.84
N PHE A 210 -15.25 -15.05 4.11
CA PHE A 210 -15.33 -14.72 2.68
C PHE A 210 -15.73 -13.26 2.52
N LEU A 211 -15.18 -12.60 1.47
CA LEU A 211 -15.78 -11.38 0.93
C LEU A 211 -16.91 -11.82 0.01
N THR A 212 -18.15 -11.53 0.39
CA THR A 212 -19.34 -11.96 -0.36
C THR A 212 -19.98 -10.78 -1.07
N PHE A 213 -20.23 -10.95 -2.37
CA PHE A 213 -21.01 -10.02 -3.17
C PHE A 213 -22.40 -10.61 -3.38
N TRP A 214 -23.42 -9.95 -2.83
CA TRP A 214 -24.82 -10.28 -3.08
C TRP A 214 -25.22 -9.64 -4.41
N SER A 215 -25.39 -10.48 -5.41
CA SER A 215 -25.61 -10.03 -6.79
C SER A 215 -27.07 -9.70 -7.02
N ASP A 216 -27.34 -8.43 -7.23
CA ASP A 216 -28.67 -7.90 -7.58
C ASP A 216 -28.50 -6.60 -8.38
N ARG A 217 -29.40 -6.34 -9.34
CA ARG A 217 -29.30 -5.15 -10.19
C ARG A 217 -29.71 -3.86 -9.50
N GLU A 218 -30.61 -3.96 -8.53
CA GLU A 218 -31.14 -2.79 -7.84
C GLU A 218 -30.41 -2.54 -6.52
N ARG A 219 -30.03 -3.63 -5.83
CA ARG A 219 -29.41 -3.54 -4.50
C ARG A 219 -28.31 -4.58 -4.32
N PRO A 220 -27.19 -4.47 -5.04
CA PRO A 220 -26.04 -5.31 -4.77
C PRO A 220 -25.49 -5.00 -3.38
N VAL A 221 -24.91 -6.00 -2.69
CA VAL A 221 -24.33 -5.79 -1.36
C VAL A 221 -22.90 -6.33 -1.34
N VAL A 222 -22.01 -5.58 -0.70
CA VAL A 222 -20.71 -6.06 -0.26
C VAL A 222 -20.83 -6.46 1.21
N ASP A 223 -20.56 -7.72 1.49
CA ASP A 223 -20.68 -8.37 2.80
C ASP A 223 -19.29 -8.87 3.17
N ILE A 224 -18.67 -8.28 4.20
CA ILE A 224 -17.28 -8.53 4.54
C ILE A 224 -17.04 -8.62 6.04
N ALA A 225 -16.35 -9.69 6.45
CA ALA A 225 -15.80 -9.78 7.79
C ALA A 225 -14.77 -8.69 8.02
N LEU A 226 -14.81 -8.11 9.20
CA LEU A 226 -13.71 -7.30 9.72
C LEU A 226 -13.07 -8.03 10.90
N SER A 227 -11.83 -7.73 11.20
CA SER A 227 -11.17 -8.33 12.36
C SER A 227 -11.76 -7.83 13.69
N ALA A 228 -11.30 -8.39 14.80
CA ALA A 228 -11.74 -8.06 16.15
C ALA A 228 -13.27 -8.22 16.37
N GLY A 229 -13.88 -9.25 15.74
CA GLY A 229 -15.30 -9.56 15.90
C GLY A 229 -16.25 -8.53 15.29
N ASN A 230 -15.81 -7.81 14.27
CA ASN A 230 -16.66 -6.87 13.52
C ASN A 230 -17.06 -7.47 12.18
N HIS A 231 -18.14 -6.94 11.61
CA HIS A 231 -18.62 -7.31 10.28
C HIS A 231 -19.28 -6.10 9.61
N ARG A 232 -19.17 -6.02 8.28
CA ARG A 232 -19.65 -4.86 7.51
C ARG A 232 -20.52 -5.30 6.34
N TRP A 233 -21.56 -4.51 6.08
CA TRP A 233 -22.36 -4.53 4.85
C TRP A 233 -22.33 -3.15 4.20
N GLU A 234 -22.07 -3.12 2.90
CA GLU A 234 -22.12 -1.89 2.09
C GLU A 234 -23.22 -2.04 1.05
N ILE A 235 -24.20 -1.15 1.07
CA ILE A 235 -25.46 -1.26 0.33
C ILE A 235 -25.75 0.06 -0.37
N PRO A 236 -25.99 0.09 -1.71
CA PRO A 236 -26.37 1.32 -2.38
C PRO A 236 -27.80 1.74 -2.03
N LEU A 237 -28.03 3.03 -1.93
CA LEU A 237 -29.37 3.61 -1.88
C LEU A 237 -30.04 3.46 -3.24
N LYS A 238 -31.33 3.08 -3.25
CA LYS A 238 -32.14 3.04 -4.47
C LYS A 238 -32.54 4.46 -4.91
N PRO A 239 -32.87 4.65 -6.19
CA PRO A 239 -33.42 5.92 -6.64
C PRO A 239 -34.61 6.38 -5.79
N GLY A 240 -34.52 7.56 -5.23
CA GLY A 240 -35.52 8.16 -4.36
C GLY A 240 -35.35 7.87 -2.88
N GLU A 241 -34.46 6.99 -2.45
CA GLU A 241 -34.07 6.83 -1.05
C GLU A 241 -33.07 7.90 -0.63
N THR A 242 -33.16 8.31 0.62
CA THR A 242 -32.31 9.31 1.26
C THR A 242 -31.78 8.80 2.60
N GLU A 243 -30.87 9.53 3.22
CA GLU A 243 -30.35 9.20 4.56
C GLU A 243 -31.45 9.16 5.63
N ASP A 244 -32.51 9.97 5.48
CA ASP A 244 -33.63 10.04 6.40
C ASP A 244 -34.45 8.73 6.45
N ASP A 245 -34.45 7.95 5.37
CA ASP A 245 -35.09 6.64 5.31
C ASP A 245 -34.39 5.59 6.17
N PHE A 246 -33.16 5.88 6.64
CA PHE A 246 -32.34 5.00 7.46
C PHE A 246 -31.82 5.69 8.73
N ALA A 247 -32.61 6.57 9.32
CA ALA A 247 -32.24 7.37 10.48
C ALA A 247 -32.21 6.57 11.81
N SER A 248 -32.78 5.36 11.84
CA SER A 248 -32.86 4.53 13.05
C SER A 248 -32.50 3.05 12.78
N PRO A 249 -32.07 2.29 13.81
CA PRO A 249 -31.83 0.85 13.66
C PRO A 249 -33.01 0.09 13.07
N ALA A 250 -34.24 0.43 13.45
CA ALA A 250 -35.45 -0.22 12.93
C ALA A 250 -35.63 -0.06 11.41
N GLN A 251 -35.11 1.03 10.84
CA GLN A 251 -35.13 1.28 9.39
C GLN A 251 -33.94 0.60 8.68
N VAL A 252 -32.82 0.37 9.37
CA VAL A 252 -31.62 -0.30 8.83
C VAL A 252 -31.77 -1.83 8.84
N TRP A 253 -32.41 -2.42 9.87
CA TRP A 253 -32.56 -3.87 10.02
C TRP A 253 -33.15 -4.59 8.80
N PRO A 254 -34.17 -4.05 8.09
CA PRO A 254 -34.69 -4.69 6.88
C PRO A 254 -33.65 -4.95 5.80
N LEU A 255 -32.59 -4.13 5.73
CA LEU A 255 -31.50 -4.32 4.78
C LEU A 255 -30.71 -5.59 5.08
N LEU A 256 -30.39 -5.85 6.36
CA LEU A 256 -29.66 -7.03 6.82
C LEU A 256 -30.54 -8.27 6.79
N ALA A 257 -31.81 -8.16 7.18
CA ALA A 257 -32.78 -9.24 7.17
C ALA A 257 -33.01 -9.84 5.77
N ALA A 258 -32.88 -9.04 4.71
CA ALA A 258 -32.95 -9.49 3.33
C ALA A 258 -31.88 -10.56 2.99
N MET A 259 -30.78 -10.57 3.71
CA MET A 259 -29.68 -11.54 3.58
C MET A 259 -29.74 -12.65 4.64
N GLY A 260 -30.84 -12.72 5.41
CA GLY A 260 -31.03 -13.70 6.47
C GLY A 260 -30.29 -13.40 7.78
N VAL A 261 -29.71 -12.21 7.91
CA VAL A 261 -29.01 -11.76 9.12
C VAL A 261 -30.01 -11.26 10.15
N THR A 262 -29.86 -11.69 11.41
CA THR A 262 -30.79 -11.38 12.50
C THR A 262 -30.06 -10.72 13.69
N GLU A 263 -30.86 -10.20 14.64
CA GLU A 263 -30.35 -9.66 15.91
C GLU A 263 -29.65 -10.70 16.79
N ASP A 264 -29.87 -12.00 16.55
CA ASP A 264 -29.14 -13.08 17.21
C ASP A 264 -27.72 -13.25 16.65
N ASP A 265 -27.48 -12.87 15.40
CA ASP A 265 -26.20 -13.00 14.72
C ASP A 265 -25.28 -11.83 15.00
N VAL A 266 -25.83 -10.60 14.97
CA VAL A 266 -25.06 -9.37 15.09
C VAL A 266 -25.78 -8.29 15.88
N GLU A 267 -25.03 -7.29 16.31
CA GLU A 267 -25.53 -6.04 16.85
C GLU A 267 -25.07 -4.88 15.96
N ILE A 268 -26.00 -4.09 15.44
CA ILE A 268 -25.66 -2.89 14.69
C ILE A 268 -24.94 -1.93 15.63
N HIS A 269 -23.69 -1.64 15.31
CA HIS A 269 -22.84 -0.76 16.09
C HIS A 269 -22.95 0.68 15.60
N GLN A 270 -22.90 0.87 14.28
CA GLN A 270 -23.02 2.17 13.62
C GLN A 270 -23.34 1.98 12.14
N TRP A 271 -23.80 3.06 11.51
CA TRP A 271 -23.87 3.16 10.04
C TRP A 271 -23.54 4.57 9.60
N ALA A 272 -23.12 4.71 8.34
CA ALA A 272 -22.80 5.99 7.73
C ALA A 272 -23.04 5.94 6.23
N PHE A 273 -23.13 7.12 5.62
CA PHE A 273 -23.38 7.27 4.20
C PHE A 273 -22.15 7.83 3.51
N TYR A 274 -21.80 7.25 2.36
CA TYR A 274 -20.64 7.64 1.59
C TYR A 274 -20.98 7.79 0.11
N ARG A 275 -20.34 8.77 -0.51
CA ARG A 275 -20.22 8.87 -1.97
C ARG A 275 -18.80 8.52 -2.36
N HIS A 276 -18.69 7.81 -3.47
CA HIS A 276 -17.38 7.39 -3.96
C HIS A 276 -16.86 8.41 -4.97
N HIS A 277 -15.54 8.59 -4.97
CA HIS A 277 -14.85 9.53 -5.84
C HIS A 277 -13.81 8.80 -6.66
N THR A 278 -13.57 9.31 -7.88
CA THR A 278 -12.47 8.93 -8.76
C THR A 278 -11.69 10.21 -9.06
N ARG A 279 -10.78 10.60 -8.17
CA ARG A 279 -10.08 11.89 -8.28
C ARG A 279 -8.59 11.70 -8.09
N MET A 280 -7.81 12.54 -8.78
CA MET A 280 -6.36 12.54 -8.73
C MET A 280 -5.87 13.99 -8.65
N ALA A 281 -4.91 14.26 -7.78
CA ALA A 281 -4.25 15.56 -7.67
C ALA A 281 -3.45 15.86 -8.94
N ASP A 282 -3.44 17.11 -9.40
CA ASP A 282 -2.76 17.51 -10.62
C ASP A 282 -1.24 17.38 -10.52
N THR A 283 -0.70 17.63 -9.33
CA THR A 283 0.69 17.37 -8.98
C THR A 283 0.78 16.70 -7.61
N TRP A 284 1.82 15.88 -7.41
CA TRP A 284 2.07 15.22 -6.12
C TRP A 284 3.27 15.81 -5.39
N ARG A 285 3.94 16.77 -5.99
CA ARG A 285 5.09 17.49 -5.44
C ARG A 285 5.03 18.96 -5.81
N ASP A 286 5.29 19.83 -4.83
CA ASP A 286 5.69 21.22 -5.05
C ASP A 286 6.91 21.52 -4.19
N GLY A 287 8.07 21.68 -4.84
CA GLY A 287 9.34 21.89 -4.16
C GLY A 287 9.63 20.79 -3.13
N ARG A 288 9.54 21.15 -1.85
CA ARG A 288 9.82 20.27 -0.70
C ARG A 288 8.57 19.65 -0.06
N VAL A 289 7.39 19.90 -0.62
CA VAL A 289 6.11 19.40 -0.13
C VAL A 289 5.59 18.31 -1.06
N PHE A 290 5.25 17.15 -0.51
CA PHE A 290 4.73 15.98 -1.21
C PHE A 290 3.32 15.64 -0.74
N LEU A 291 2.49 15.09 -1.62
CA LEU A 291 1.18 14.52 -1.30
C LEU A 291 1.23 12.99 -1.37
N ALA A 292 0.56 12.30 -0.44
CA ALA A 292 0.46 10.85 -0.41
C ALA A 292 -0.93 10.37 0.02
N GLY A 293 -1.35 9.19 -0.46
CA GLY A 293 -2.64 8.59 -0.16
C GLY A 293 -3.81 9.45 -0.61
N ASP A 294 -4.86 9.52 0.21
CA ASP A 294 -6.09 10.25 -0.11
C ASP A 294 -5.87 11.75 -0.38
N ALA A 295 -4.77 12.34 0.09
CA ALA A 295 -4.38 13.71 -0.27
C ALA A 295 -4.01 13.84 -1.75
N ALA A 296 -3.45 12.79 -2.36
CA ALA A 296 -3.04 12.74 -3.76
C ALA A 296 -4.09 12.08 -4.67
N HIS A 297 -4.85 11.08 -4.19
CA HIS A 297 -5.79 10.31 -5.01
C HIS A 297 -6.93 9.72 -4.20
N LEU A 298 -8.14 9.79 -4.77
CA LEU A 298 -9.35 9.17 -4.25
C LEU A 298 -9.85 8.11 -5.22
N MET A 299 -10.17 6.93 -4.72
CA MET A 299 -10.69 5.81 -5.51
C MET A 299 -11.87 5.13 -4.83
N PRO A 300 -12.79 4.50 -5.61
CA PRO A 300 -13.88 3.71 -5.05
C PRO A 300 -13.35 2.51 -4.24
N PRO A 301 -14.12 2.02 -3.24
CA PRO A 301 -13.64 0.98 -2.32
C PRO A 301 -13.61 -0.43 -2.92
N TRP A 302 -14.20 -0.66 -4.08
CA TRP A 302 -14.48 -2.00 -4.63
C TRP A 302 -13.26 -2.87 -4.93
N ALA A 303 -12.07 -2.26 -5.07
CA ALA A 303 -10.81 -3.00 -5.15
C ALA A 303 -10.10 -3.14 -3.79
N GLY A 304 -10.63 -2.57 -2.71
CA GLY A 304 -9.97 -2.55 -1.40
C GLY A 304 -8.58 -1.90 -1.41
N ALA A 305 -8.30 -0.99 -2.37
CA ALA A 305 -6.95 -0.58 -2.69
C ALA A 305 -6.55 0.82 -2.17
N GLY A 306 -7.49 1.69 -1.77
CA GLY A 306 -7.20 3.10 -1.44
C GLY A 306 -6.14 3.25 -0.35
N MET A 307 -6.40 2.74 0.84
CA MET A 307 -5.45 2.77 1.96
C MET A 307 -4.12 2.10 1.59
N GLN A 308 -4.18 0.95 0.94
CA GLN A 308 -2.99 0.20 0.54
C GLN A 308 -2.12 0.97 -0.46
N THR A 309 -2.74 1.72 -1.39
CA THR A 309 -2.02 2.58 -2.34
C THR A 309 -1.30 3.71 -1.60
N GLY A 310 -1.94 4.32 -0.59
CA GLY A 310 -1.28 5.31 0.27
C GLY A 310 -0.10 4.74 1.08
N ILE A 311 -0.20 3.52 1.59
CA ILE A 311 0.92 2.84 2.27
C ILE A 311 2.08 2.58 1.30
N ARG A 312 1.78 2.24 0.05
CA ARG A 312 2.78 2.07 -1.02
C ARG A 312 3.43 3.40 -1.42
N ASP A 313 2.67 4.49 -1.43
CA ASP A 313 3.21 5.84 -1.64
C ASP A 313 4.21 6.18 -0.54
N ALA A 314 3.82 5.95 0.71
CA ALA A 314 4.65 6.16 1.88
C ALA A 314 5.98 5.37 1.81
N GLN A 315 5.94 4.10 1.42
CA GLN A 315 7.13 3.28 1.23
C GLN A 315 8.02 3.83 0.11
N ASN A 316 7.43 4.11 -1.07
CA ASN A 316 8.18 4.57 -2.24
C ASN A 316 8.87 5.91 -2.00
N LEU A 317 8.15 6.88 -1.42
CA LEU A 317 8.70 8.19 -1.09
C LEU A 317 9.70 8.12 0.06
N GLY A 318 9.38 7.33 1.11
CA GLY A 318 10.16 7.29 2.34
C GLY A 318 11.59 6.80 2.14
N TRP A 319 11.82 5.71 1.37
CA TRP A 319 13.19 5.26 1.13
C TRP A 319 13.98 6.24 0.26
N LYS A 320 13.34 6.94 -0.70
CA LYS A 320 13.99 7.95 -1.53
C LYS A 320 14.40 9.17 -0.71
N LEU A 321 13.47 9.71 0.10
CA LEU A 321 13.75 10.81 1.02
C LEU A 321 14.91 10.49 1.97
N ALA A 322 14.90 9.30 2.56
CA ALA A 322 15.96 8.87 3.46
C ALA A 322 17.34 8.87 2.77
N ARG A 323 17.42 8.41 1.52
CA ARG A 323 18.65 8.39 0.74
C ARG A 323 19.13 9.79 0.34
N VAL A 324 18.19 10.66 -0.06
CA VAL A 324 18.48 12.07 -0.38
C VAL A 324 18.96 12.82 0.86
N LEU A 325 18.30 12.65 1.99
CA LEU A 325 18.68 13.29 3.26
C LEU A 325 20.07 12.89 3.74
N ARG A 326 20.52 11.67 3.43
CA ARG A 326 21.89 11.19 3.71
C ARG A 326 22.92 11.60 2.66
N GLY A 327 22.49 12.27 1.56
CA GLY A 327 23.37 12.64 0.44
C GLY A 327 23.82 11.44 -0.41
N GLU A 328 23.13 10.32 -0.34
CA GLU A 328 23.38 9.11 -1.13
C GLU A 328 22.74 9.17 -2.52
N LEU A 329 21.70 9.98 -2.68
CA LEU A 329 20.99 10.26 -3.92
C LEU A 329 20.80 11.78 -4.09
N ASP A 330 20.79 12.25 -5.32
CA ASP A 330 20.46 13.63 -5.65
C ASP A 330 18.97 13.91 -5.45
N GLU A 331 18.60 15.16 -5.17
CA GLU A 331 17.20 15.56 -4.94
C GLU A 331 16.31 15.31 -6.17
N ALA A 332 16.85 15.34 -7.39
CA ALA A 332 16.13 15.01 -8.62
C ALA A 332 15.48 13.62 -8.61
N TRP A 333 15.99 12.70 -7.79
CA TRP A 333 15.40 11.36 -7.62
C TRP A 333 14.01 11.38 -7.00
N LEU A 334 13.69 12.42 -6.26
CA LEU A 334 12.36 12.60 -5.67
C LEU A 334 11.27 12.84 -6.74
N ASP A 335 11.64 13.32 -7.94
CA ASP A 335 10.71 13.48 -9.07
C ASP A 335 10.20 12.12 -9.59
N THR A 336 10.95 11.05 -9.34
CA THR A 336 10.52 9.70 -9.70
C THR A 336 9.35 9.19 -8.83
N TYR A 337 9.05 9.82 -7.69
CA TYR A 337 7.94 9.43 -6.83
C TYR A 337 6.61 9.50 -7.58
N GLU A 338 6.24 10.66 -8.10
CA GLU A 338 4.99 10.83 -8.83
C GLU A 338 4.98 9.98 -10.10
N ALA A 339 6.09 9.94 -10.86
CA ALA A 339 6.22 9.17 -12.09
C ALA A 339 5.96 7.66 -11.88
N GLU A 340 6.34 7.11 -10.72
CA GLU A 340 6.14 5.70 -10.38
C GLU A 340 4.77 5.44 -9.74
N ARG A 341 4.28 6.39 -8.90
CA ARG A 341 3.11 6.12 -8.06
C ARG A 341 1.79 6.53 -8.72
N ARG A 342 1.78 7.59 -9.52
CA ARG A 342 0.57 8.02 -10.26
C ARG A 342 0.00 6.94 -11.19
N PRO A 343 0.78 6.24 -12.04
CA PRO A 343 0.26 5.14 -12.87
C PRO A 343 -0.29 3.99 -12.03
N ASN A 344 0.36 3.68 -10.90
CA ASN A 344 -0.11 2.64 -9.99
C ASN A 344 -1.46 3.00 -9.34
N ALA A 345 -1.64 4.24 -8.87
CA ALA A 345 -2.91 4.72 -8.33
C ALA A 345 -4.00 4.74 -9.42
N ALA A 346 -3.68 5.17 -10.64
CA ALA A 346 -4.58 5.16 -11.78
C ALA A 346 -5.04 3.73 -12.13
N PHE A 347 -4.13 2.77 -12.12
CA PHE A 347 -4.45 1.34 -12.34
C PHE A 347 -5.48 0.83 -11.31
N TYR A 348 -5.24 1.05 -10.02
CA TYR A 348 -6.17 0.59 -8.98
C TYR A 348 -7.51 1.35 -9.00
N THR A 349 -7.50 2.63 -9.38
CA THR A 349 -8.74 3.41 -9.58
C THR A 349 -9.57 2.82 -10.72
N GLY A 350 -8.94 2.54 -11.87
CA GLY A 350 -9.60 1.88 -13.01
C GLY A 350 -10.14 0.50 -12.65
N LEU A 351 -9.33 -0.31 -11.95
CA LEU A 351 -9.76 -1.62 -11.47
C LEU A 351 -10.97 -1.52 -10.53
N ALA A 352 -10.96 -0.58 -9.59
CA ALA A 352 -12.08 -0.37 -8.67
C ALA A 352 -13.37 -0.01 -9.44
N VAL A 353 -13.29 0.87 -10.42
CA VAL A 353 -14.45 1.23 -11.27
C VAL A 353 -14.99 0.01 -12.01
N GLN A 354 -14.11 -0.80 -12.62
CA GLN A 354 -14.53 -2.00 -13.35
C GLN A 354 -15.19 -3.04 -12.42
N LEU A 355 -14.61 -3.29 -11.25
CA LEU A 355 -15.21 -4.18 -10.23
C LEU A 355 -16.57 -3.67 -9.77
N GLY A 356 -16.72 -2.36 -9.58
CA GLY A 356 -18.01 -1.74 -9.26
C GLY A 356 -19.08 -2.01 -10.33
N ARG A 357 -18.73 -1.99 -11.62
CA ARG A 357 -19.64 -2.35 -12.71
C ARG A 357 -20.04 -3.83 -12.69
N VAL A 358 -19.10 -4.72 -12.35
CA VAL A 358 -19.40 -6.16 -12.17
C VAL A 358 -20.38 -6.38 -11.01
N ILE A 359 -20.12 -5.75 -9.86
CA ILE A 359 -20.97 -5.86 -8.65
C ILE A 359 -22.40 -5.39 -8.93
N LYS A 360 -22.55 -4.31 -9.69
CA LYS A 360 -23.84 -3.76 -10.10
C LYS A 360 -24.48 -4.48 -11.29
N GLN A 361 -23.86 -5.53 -11.83
CA GLN A 361 -24.27 -6.23 -13.04
C GLN A 361 -24.40 -5.31 -14.27
N GLU A 362 -23.56 -4.28 -14.37
CA GLU A 362 -23.48 -3.33 -15.50
C GLU A 362 -22.40 -3.73 -16.52
N ALA A 363 -21.51 -4.66 -16.16
CA ALA A 363 -20.47 -5.17 -17.06
C ALA A 363 -21.03 -6.24 -18.00
N SER A 364 -20.60 -6.20 -19.27
CA SER A 364 -20.97 -7.24 -20.24
C SER A 364 -20.19 -8.54 -19.98
N PRO A 365 -20.68 -9.71 -20.50
CA PRO A 365 -19.92 -10.96 -20.39
C PRO A 365 -18.53 -10.87 -21.00
N GLU A 366 -18.37 -10.13 -22.10
CA GLU A 366 -17.09 -9.92 -22.78
C GLU A 366 -16.13 -9.08 -21.92
N GLU A 367 -16.63 -8.08 -21.21
CA GLU A 367 -15.84 -7.28 -20.26
C GLU A 367 -15.39 -8.14 -19.08
N ILE A 368 -16.28 -9.01 -18.55
CA ILE A 368 -15.94 -9.94 -17.45
C ILE A 368 -14.90 -10.96 -17.92
N GLU A 369 -15.03 -11.50 -19.12
CA GLU A 369 -14.05 -12.41 -19.71
C GLU A 369 -12.70 -11.72 -19.91
N ALA A 370 -12.68 -10.47 -20.40
CA ALA A 370 -11.46 -9.69 -20.56
C ALA A 370 -10.75 -9.44 -19.22
N MET A 371 -11.48 -9.22 -18.14
CA MET A 371 -10.91 -9.08 -16.79
C MET A 371 -10.26 -10.38 -16.28
N ASN A 372 -10.76 -11.54 -16.71
CA ASN A 372 -10.25 -12.85 -16.35
C ASN A 372 -9.22 -13.40 -17.33
N THR A 373 -9.11 -12.80 -18.53
CA THR A 373 -8.17 -13.24 -19.56
C THR A 373 -6.79 -12.72 -19.24
N VAL A 374 -5.86 -13.65 -19.07
CA VAL A 374 -4.43 -13.34 -18.95
C VAL A 374 -3.89 -13.11 -20.35
N PRO A 375 -3.25 -11.97 -20.67
CA PRO A 375 -2.58 -11.79 -21.95
C PRO A 375 -1.59 -12.93 -22.23
N GLU A 376 -1.61 -13.43 -23.46
CA GLU A 376 -0.73 -14.51 -23.89
C GLU A 376 0.74 -14.15 -23.59
N GLY A 377 1.44 -14.96 -22.79
CA GLY A 377 2.82 -14.69 -22.36
C GLY A 377 2.98 -14.14 -20.95
N LEU A 378 1.90 -13.67 -20.29
CA LEU A 378 1.94 -13.19 -18.89
C LEU A 378 1.67 -14.29 -17.85
N VAL A 379 1.38 -15.51 -18.27
CA VAL A 379 1.00 -16.59 -17.36
C VAL A 379 2.21 -17.07 -16.57
N THR A 380 2.32 -16.60 -15.33
CA THR A 380 2.66 -17.57 -14.29
C THR A 380 1.39 -18.35 -14.00
N PRO A 381 1.41 -19.68 -13.87
CA PRO A 381 0.22 -20.45 -13.55
C PRO A 381 -0.44 -20.07 -12.21
N PHE A 382 0.06 -19.03 -11.53
CA PHE A 382 -0.26 -18.69 -10.15
C PHE A 382 -0.73 -17.26 -9.90
N GLU A 383 -0.74 -16.34 -10.90
CA GLU A 383 -1.15 -14.95 -10.67
C GLU A 383 -2.12 -14.43 -11.72
N PRO A 384 -3.41 -14.29 -11.37
CA PRO A 384 -4.33 -13.50 -12.18
C PRO A 384 -3.83 -12.06 -12.32
N PRO A 385 -3.97 -11.39 -13.47
CA PRO A 385 -3.49 -10.01 -13.71
C PRO A 385 -4.01 -9.00 -12.70
N LEU A 386 -5.19 -9.25 -12.11
CA LEU A 386 -5.81 -8.40 -11.10
C LEU A 386 -5.12 -8.42 -9.74
N ILE A 387 -4.20 -9.36 -9.51
CA ILE A 387 -3.61 -9.61 -8.18
C ILE A 387 -2.10 -9.33 -8.16
N ALA A 388 -1.43 -9.44 -9.32
CA ALA A 388 0.00 -9.14 -9.42
C ALA A 388 0.26 -7.64 -9.19
N PRO A 389 1.35 -7.27 -8.47
CA PRO A 389 1.75 -5.87 -8.40
C PRO A 389 1.97 -5.31 -9.80
N PRO A 390 1.41 -4.11 -10.11
CA PRO A 390 1.67 -3.47 -11.39
C PRO A 390 3.17 -3.29 -11.63
N VAL A 391 3.59 -3.46 -12.88
CA VAL A 391 4.96 -3.21 -13.30
C VAL A 391 5.21 -1.70 -13.25
N LEU A 392 6.35 -1.28 -12.74
CA LEU A 392 6.79 0.11 -12.87
C LEU A 392 7.10 0.39 -14.35
N ASP A 393 6.42 1.34 -14.94
CA ASP A 393 6.53 1.72 -16.35
C ASP A 393 7.40 2.97 -16.58
N GLY A 394 8.03 3.45 -15.52
CA GLY A 394 8.94 4.61 -15.51
C GLY A 394 9.60 4.81 -14.15
N GLY A 395 10.24 5.96 -13.99
CA GLY A 395 10.94 6.33 -12.76
C GLY A 395 12.35 5.73 -12.68
N TRP A 396 12.73 5.27 -11.49
CA TRP A 396 14.07 4.76 -11.23
C TRP A 396 14.24 3.30 -11.66
N VAL A 397 14.17 3.06 -12.96
CA VAL A 397 14.39 1.77 -13.62
C VAL A 397 15.18 1.97 -14.91
N ARG A 398 16.00 0.97 -15.29
CA ARG A 398 16.84 1.02 -16.48
C ARG A 398 16.66 -0.24 -17.32
N GLY A 399 16.27 -0.06 -18.56
CA GLY A 399 16.11 -1.13 -19.52
C GLY A 399 14.72 -1.14 -20.17
N PRO A 400 14.45 -2.10 -21.04
CA PRO A 400 13.13 -2.25 -21.62
C PRO A 400 12.12 -2.63 -20.55
N ILE A 401 10.95 -2.00 -20.60
CA ILE A 401 9.79 -2.32 -19.75
C ILE A 401 8.76 -3.03 -20.63
N GLY A 402 8.02 -3.97 -20.07
CA GLY A 402 6.97 -4.70 -20.76
C GLY A 402 6.90 -6.18 -20.36
N ASP A 403 6.06 -6.94 -21.08
CA ASP A 403 5.72 -8.31 -20.67
C ASP A 403 6.90 -9.28 -20.68
N ALA A 404 7.82 -9.10 -21.61
CA ALA A 404 9.03 -9.93 -21.72
C ALA A 404 10.18 -9.46 -20.83
N SER A 405 10.03 -8.37 -20.07
CA SER A 405 11.05 -7.79 -19.21
C SER A 405 10.84 -8.10 -17.75
N VAL A 406 11.93 -8.35 -17.04
CA VAL A 406 11.96 -8.43 -15.58
C VAL A 406 12.04 -7.04 -14.92
N VAL A 407 12.50 -6.03 -15.66
CA VAL A 407 12.65 -4.65 -15.16
C VAL A 407 11.30 -4.05 -14.81
N GLY A 408 11.24 -3.37 -13.68
CA GLY A 408 10.01 -2.79 -13.15
C GLY A 408 9.10 -3.78 -12.41
N ARG A 409 9.43 -5.08 -12.37
CA ARG A 409 8.65 -6.08 -11.64
C ARG A 409 9.11 -6.21 -10.20
N MET A 410 8.17 -6.54 -9.32
CA MET A 410 8.49 -6.89 -7.95
C MET A 410 9.08 -8.30 -7.89
N VAL A 411 10.22 -8.43 -7.19
CA VAL A 411 10.89 -9.72 -7.00
C VAL A 411 10.02 -10.64 -6.15
N PRO A 412 9.80 -11.92 -6.55
CA PRO A 412 9.14 -12.89 -5.69
C PRO A 412 9.94 -13.13 -4.41
N GLN A 413 9.25 -13.50 -3.34
CA GLN A 413 9.85 -13.73 -2.03
C GLN A 413 9.71 -15.21 -1.61
N PRO A 414 10.58 -16.12 -2.08
CA PRO A 414 10.61 -17.50 -1.60
C PRO A 414 11.22 -17.62 -0.21
N THR A 415 11.11 -18.81 0.38
CA THR A 415 11.99 -19.26 1.45
C THR A 415 13.37 -19.52 0.88
N VAL A 416 14.39 -18.96 1.49
CA VAL A 416 15.79 -19.18 1.13
C VAL A 416 16.59 -19.66 2.33
N GLY A 417 17.72 -20.35 2.08
CA GLY A 417 18.68 -20.75 3.09
C GLY A 417 20.00 -20.01 2.91
N ASP A 418 20.62 -19.56 3.99
CA ASP A 418 21.96 -18.97 3.98
C ASP A 418 23.06 -20.01 4.25
N THR A 419 24.33 -19.57 4.20
CA THR A 419 25.51 -20.42 4.45
C THR A 419 25.64 -20.89 5.90
N THR A 420 24.89 -20.32 6.83
CA THR A 420 24.86 -20.74 8.25
C THR A 420 23.79 -21.80 8.52
N GLY A 421 22.94 -22.11 7.53
CA GLY A 421 21.81 -23.01 7.65
C GLY A 421 20.54 -22.34 8.16
N ARG A 422 20.49 -21.02 8.29
CA ARG A 422 19.27 -20.26 8.59
C ARG A 422 18.36 -20.28 7.37
N MET A 423 17.10 -20.61 7.59
CA MET A 423 16.03 -20.52 6.58
C MET A 423 15.10 -19.37 6.94
N ALA A 424 14.82 -18.50 5.97
CA ALA A 424 13.95 -17.33 6.15
C ALA A 424 13.34 -16.90 4.80
N ARG A 425 12.39 -15.99 4.85
CA ARG A 425 11.91 -15.29 3.64
C ARG A 425 13.08 -14.52 3.02
N LEU A 426 13.11 -14.40 1.71
CA LEU A 426 14.20 -13.74 0.98
C LEU A 426 14.52 -12.35 1.57
N ASP A 427 13.51 -11.50 1.80
CA ASP A 427 13.71 -10.13 2.27
C ASP A 427 14.35 -10.06 3.66
N ASP A 428 14.07 -11.02 4.55
CA ASP A 428 14.64 -11.09 5.91
C ASP A 428 16.17 -11.33 5.88
N LEU A 429 16.72 -11.77 4.74
CA LEU A 429 18.15 -11.98 4.52
C LEU A 429 18.77 -10.94 3.59
N LEU A 430 18.00 -10.17 2.82
CA LEU A 430 18.54 -9.14 1.92
C LEU A 430 18.87 -7.82 2.63
N GLY A 431 18.13 -7.47 3.71
CA GLY A 431 18.23 -6.16 4.36
C GLY A 431 17.56 -5.05 3.55
N ASP A 432 17.68 -3.78 3.97
CA ASP A 432 16.86 -2.64 3.52
C ASP A 432 17.48 -1.84 2.35
N GLY A 433 18.63 -2.28 1.86
CA GLY A 433 19.40 -1.60 0.82
C GLY A 433 19.10 -2.08 -0.61
N PHE A 434 19.92 -1.59 -1.51
CA PHE A 434 20.02 -2.14 -2.86
C PHE A 434 20.71 -3.50 -2.84
N VAL A 435 20.26 -4.43 -3.69
CA VAL A 435 20.85 -5.77 -3.80
C VAL A 435 20.95 -6.15 -5.26
N LEU A 436 22.12 -6.66 -5.66
CA LEU A 436 22.28 -7.34 -6.93
C LEU A 436 22.15 -8.85 -6.70
N LEU A 437 21.12 -9.46 -7.31
CA LEU A 437 20.87 -10.89 -7.23
C LEU A 437 21.37 -11.58 -8.51
N GLY A 438 22.27 -12.56 -8.38
CA GLY A 438 22.76 -13.38 -9.49
C GLY A 438 22.14 -14.78 -9.48
N ALA A 439 21.60 -15.23 -10.61
CA ALA A 439 21.01 -16.56 -10.79
C ALA A 439 22.13 -17.61 -11.03
N ASP A 440 22.49 -18.32 -10.00
CA ASP A 440 23.58 -19.30 -9.95
C ASP A 440 24.96 -18.74 -10.38
N VAL A 441 25.13 -17.44 -10.30
CA VAL A 441 26.34 -16.70 -10.64
C VAL A 441 26.60 -15.61 -9.60
N ASP A 442 27.87 -15.33 -9.31
CA ASP A 442 28.23 -14.14 -8.56
C ASP A 442 27.95 -12.89 -9.42
N PRO A 443 26.99 -12.01 -9.02
CA PRO A 443 26.59 -10.85 -9.82
C PRO A 443 27.76 -9.88 -10.09
N VAL A 444 28.77 -9.82 -9.22
CA VAL A 444 29.97 -8.99 -9.41
C VAL A 444 30.70 -9.34 -10.72
N THR A 445 30.69 -10.61 -11.12
CA THR A 445 31.35 -11.07 -12.35
C THR A 445 30.69 -10.59 -13.65
N LEU A 446 29.47 -10.01 -13.53
CA LEU A 446 28.72 -9.49 -14.67
C LEU A 446 28.79 -7.95 -14.77
N LEU A 447 29.47 -7.29 -13.83
CA LEU A 447 29.61 -5.85 -13.76
C LEU A 447 30.93 -5.39 -14.39
N THR A 448 30.89 -4.23 -15.02
CA THR A 448 32.12 -3.47 -15.29
C THR A 448 32.63 -2.85 -13.99
N GLU A 449 33.90 -2.39 -13.97
CA GLU A 449 34.45 -1.68 -12.79
C GLU A 449 33.66 -0.43 -12.44
N ASP A 450 33.22 0.34 -13.45
CA ASP A 450 32.43 1.57 -13.25
C ASP A 450 31.03 1.24 -12.68
N GLU A 451 30.35 0.20 -13.18
CA GLU A 451 29.05 -0.23 -12.65
C GLU A 451 29.18 -0.70 -11.21
N LYS A 452 30.22 -1.49 -10.91
CA LYS A 452 30.48 -1.93 -9.55
C LYS A 452 30.72 -0.75 -8.61
N ALA A 453 31.56 0.21 -9.01
CA ALA A 453 31.85 1.39 -8.20
C ALA A 453 30.58 2.23 -7.94
N ALA A 454 29.68 2.35 -8.93
CA ALA A 454 28.42 3.05 -8.76
C ALA A 454 27.46 2.35 -7.77
N TRP A 455 27.35 1.01 -7.83
CA TRP A 455 26.55 0.24 -6.88
C TRP A 455 27.17 0.23 -5.47
N ASP A 456 28.50 0.17 -5.37
CA ASP A 456 29.22 0.26 -4.08
C ASP A 456 28.96 1.61 -3.41
N ALA A 457 28.91 2.70 -4.18
CA ALA A 457 28.58 4.04 -3.67
C ALA A 457 27.15 4.11 -3.09
N LEU A 458 26.22 3.30 -3.59
CA LEU A 458 24.86 3.15 -3.06
C LEU A 458 24.75 2.14 -1.91
N GLY A 459 25.87 1.53 -1.50
CA GLY A 459 25.89 0.50 -0.46
C GLY A 459 25.20 -0.79 -0.86
N ALA A 460 25.20 -1.13 -2.16
CA ALA A 460 24.55 -2.34 -2.65
C ALA A 460 25.23 -3.62 -2.16
N ARG A 461 24.44 -4.63 -1.83
CA ARG A 461 24.90 -5.99 -1.55
C ARG A 461 24.89 -6.83 -2.82
N TYR A 462 25.78 -7.81 -2.86
CA TYR A 462 25.92 -8.75 -3.98
C TYR A 462 25.64 -10.16 -3.48
N VAL A 463 24.61 -10.80 -4.01
CA VAL A 463 24.09 -12.08 -3.53
C VAL A 463 23.94 -13.05 -4.70
N ALA A 464 24.63 -14.19 -4.64
CA ALA A 464 24.40 -15.27 -5.57
C ALA A 464 23.28 -16.20 -5.03
N VAL A 465 22.25 -16.39 -5.84
CA VAL A 465 21.15 -17.32 -5.50
C VAL A 465 21.44 -18.66 -6.18
N ARG A 466 21.57 -19.72 -5.39
CA ARG A 466 21.94 -21.06 -5.84
C ARG A 466 20.72 -21.99 -5.91
N PRO A 467 20.75 -22.97 -6.83
CA PRO A 467 19.76 -24.03 -6.85
C PRO A 467 19.79 -24.86 -5.56
N LYS A 468 18.65 -25.44 -5.18
CA LYS A 468 18.50 -26.27 -3.98
C LYS A 468 19.49 -27.43 -3.86
N ALA A 469 19.96 -27.97 -4.99
CA ALA A 469 20.92 -29.07 -5.02
C ALA A 469 22.41 -28.62 -5.02
N SER A 470 22.67 -27.31 -4.96
CA SER A 470 24.01 -26.75 -5.00
C SER A 470 24.57 -26.52 -3.61
N TYR A 471 25.93 -26.50 -3.54
CA TYR A 471 26.62 -26.05 -2.35
C TYR A 471 26.84 -24.53 -2.44
N THR A 472 26.59 -23.82 -1.34
CA THR A 472 26.93 -22.40 -1.21
C THR A 472 28.45 -22.24 -1.21
N GLN A 473 28.96 -21.24 -1.93
CA GLN A 473 30.40 -21.01 -2.06
C GLN A 473 30.89 -19.69 -1.50
N GLY A 474 30.02 -18.67 -1.46
CA GLY A 474 30.29 -17.34 -0.94
C GLY A 474 29.59 -17.10 0.40
N ALA A 475 30.09 -16.14 1.18
CA ALA A 475 29.51 -15.80 2.48
C ALA A 475 28.06 -15.27 2.38
N ASP A 476 27.75 -14.61 1.27
CA ASP A 476 26.42 -14.02 0.98
C ASP A 476 25.57 -14.87 0.03
N ASP A 477 25.99 -16.11 -0.29
CA ASP A 477 25.20 -16.99 -1.13
C ASP A 477 23.91 -17.42 -0.42
N LEU A 478 22.81 -17.44 -1.17
CA LEU A 478 21.51 -17.95 -0.73
C LEU A 478 21.08 -19.14 -1.58
N VAL A 479 20.34 -20.07 -1.01
CA VAL A 479 19.74 -21.22 -1.73
C VAL A 479 18.25 -20.99 -1.88
N ASP A 480 17.72 -21.03 -3.12
CA ASP A 480 16.30 -20.95 -3.44
C ASP A 480 15.60 -22.27 -3.04
N LEU A 481 15.10 -22.34 -1.81
CA LEU A 481 14.52 -23.57 -1.25
C LEU A 481 13.13 -23.89 -1.82
N ASP A 482 12.38 -22.89 -2.21
CA ASP A 482 11.03 -23.04 -2.77
C ASP A 482 11.06 -23.22 -4.30
N GLU A 483 12.24 -23.07 -4.93
CA GLU A 483 12.43 -23.16 -6.39
C GLU A 483 11.53 -22.17 -7.16
N VAL A 484 11.43 -20.92 -6.68
CA VAL A 484 10.58 -19.85 -7.23
C VAL A 484 11.42 -18.76 -7.91
N LEU A 485 12.49 -18.30 -7.26
CA LEU A 485 13.25 -17.14 -7.72
C LEU A 485 14.08 -17.44 -8.97
N LEU A 486 14.78 -18.57 -8.98
CA LEU A 486 15.60 -18.97 -10.14
C LEU A 486 14.77 -19.26 -11.39
N PRO A 487 13.65 -20.03 -11.32
CA PRO A 487 12.74 -20.17 -12.46
C PRO A 487 12.13 -18.85 -12.93
N TRP A 488 11.83 -17.94 -11.99
CA TRP A 488 11.31 -16.61 -12.34
C TRP A 488 12.35 -15.80 -13.13
N LEU A 489 13.61 -15.73 -12.69
CA LEU A 489 14.70 -15.07 -13.42
C LEU A 489 14.93 -15.70 -14.79
N ALA A 490 14.96 -17.04 -14.84
CA ALA A 490 15.17 -17.80 -16.09
C ALA A 490 14.07 -17.52 -17.13
N ARG A 491 12.82 -17.32 -16.70
CA ARG A 491 11.71 -16.97 -17.59
C ARG A 491 11.97 -15.69 -18.38
N TYR A 492 12.63 -14.71 -17.76
CA TYR A 492 12.97 -13.43 -18.40
C TYR A 492 14.38 -13.44 -19.01
N GLY A 493 15.08 -14.58 -18.97
CA GLY A 493 16.46 -14.71 -19.47
C GLY A 493 17.49 -13.90 -18.68
N ALA A 494 17.15 -13.45 -17.47
CA ALA A 494 18.01 -12.64 -16.62
C ALA A 494 18.96 -13.55 -15.81
N ARG A 495 20.27 -13.31 -15.91
CA ARG A 495 21.29 -13.94 -15.06
C ARG A 495 21.56 -13.13 -13.80
N ALA A 496 21.33 -11.82 -13.84
CA ALA A 496 21.39 -10.96 -12.66
C ALA A 496 20.41 -9.79 -12.77
N VAL A 497 19.93 -9.34 -11.61
CA VAL A 497 19.05 -8.19 -11.48
C VAL A 497 19.52 -7.31 -10.33
N ALA A 498 19.38 -5.98 -10.50
CA ALA A 498 19.53 -5.01 -9.44
C ALA A 498 18.17 -4.73 -8.81
N VAL A 499 18.05 -4.92 -7.51
CA VAL A 499 16.80 -4.81 -6.74
C VAL A 499 16.87 -3.58 -5.84
N ARG A 500 15.81 -2.78 -5.87
CA ARG A 500 15.61 -1.57 -5.07
C ARG A 500 15.23 -1.91 -3.63
N PRO A 501 15.32 -0.93 -2.70
CA PRO A 501 14.84 -1.09 -1.32
C PRO A 501 13.36 -1.53 -1.22
N ASP A 502 12.50 -1.07 -2.14
CA ASP A 502 11.08 -1.43 -2.22
C ASP A 502 10.80 -2.72 -3.03
N ARG A 503 11.85 -3.50 -3.33
CA ARG A 503 11.83 -4.82 -3.96
C ARG A 503 11.44 -4.86 -5.44
N PHE A 504 11.42 -3.73 -6.11
CA PHE A 504 11.31 -3.71 -7.57
C PHE A 504 12.67 -3.88 -8.25
N VAL A 505 12.66 -4.53 -9.39
CA VAL A 505 13.86 -4.66 -10.23
C VAL A 505 14.15 -3.34 -10.92
N ALA A 506 15.29 -2.72 -10.60
CA ALA A 506 15.76 -1.49 -11.21
C ALA A 506 16.43 -1.70 -12.56
N ALA A 507 17.24 -2.77 -12.69
CA ALA A 507 17.99 -3.11 -13.90
C ALA A 507 18.21 -4.62 -13.99
N ALA A 508 18.51 -5.12 -15.20
CA ALA A 508 18.85 -6.51 -15.44
C ALA A 508 20.02 -6.62 -16.43
N ASP A 509 20.80 -7.72 -16.34
CA ASP A 509 22.01 -7.92 -17.16
C ASP A 509 21.76 -7.96 -18.67
N ILE A 510 20.53 -8.31 -19.10
CA ILE A 510 20.12 -8.26 -20.50
C ILE A 510 20.15 -6.86 -21.14
N ALA A 511 20.05 -5.81 -20.33
CA ALA A 511 20.10 -4.41 -20.78
C ALA A 511 21.24 -3.61 -20.12
N GLY A 512 22.13 -4.30 -19.39
CA GLY A 512 23.17 -3.72 -18.55
C GLY A 512 22.71 -3.46 -17.12
N LEU A 513 23.64 -3.67 -16.19
CA LEU A 513 23.40 -3.52 -14.74
C LEU A 513 23.84 -2.14 -14.22
N ALA A 514 24.00 -1.15 -15.08
CA ALA A 514 24.33 0.18 -14.62
C ALA A 514 23.20 0.78 -13.75
N VAL A 515 23.59 1.60 -12.77
CA VAL A 515 22.65 2.36 -11.95
C VAL A 515 21.76 3.21 -12.87
N PRO A 516 20.42 3.23 -12.65
CA PRO A 516 19.53 4.14 -13.35
C PRO A 516 19.99 5.60 -13.18
N ALA A 517 19.91 6.37 -14.25
CA ALA A 517 20.35 7.78 -14.26
C ALA A 517 19.21 8.72 -13.91
#